data_f23c6a1e6fb8a402518ce8d140bf98c2
#
_entry.id   f23c6a1e6fb8a402518ce8d140bf98c2
#
_cell.length_a   1.000
_cell.length_b   1.000
_cell.length_c   1.000
_cell.angle_alpha   90.00
_cell.angle_beta   90.00
_cell.angle_gamma   90.00
#
_symmetry.space_group_name_H-M   'P 1'
#
loop_
_entity.id
_entity.type
_entity.pdbx_description
1 polymer ?
#
loop_
_entity_poly.entity_id
_entity_poly.type
_entity_poly.pdbx_seq_one_letter_code
_entity_poly.pdbx_strand_id
1 'polypeptide(L)'
;MLRRALLIGLALATTAAFAARPPNVIVIMSDDMGYSDLGSYGGEIPTPHLDALARGGVRFTQFYNAARCCPTRASLMTGLYPHQAGIGHMVEDLGSHAYQGELSRRGVTIAEVLRTAGYRTYMAGKWHVTPGRPVERMQAHNQNWPRRRGFDRFYGTIHGSGTFYDPSTLMRDDTFISPYNDPEYQPAEYYYTRALSDHAVRFVRDHARDHRERPFFLYVAYTSPHWPMQAPARDIARHQGRYDAGYTPIRAARWERQQQLGVVRPEWGLSPQAEDFAAVKDKAFEARCMEVYAAMIEIMDEGIGQLVAELKAQGQWENTLILFLHDNGGCAETNGRTGEGKPRAAQPSLPPVPKEALNFVNRPPQTRDGWPLRQGYGVMPGGPDTYIAYGRGWANVSNTPFREYKHWVHEGGISSPLIAHWPAGMAQLDKARDGAAGRLCHEPSHLIDVMATCLDLGGATYPTRFNGETITPLEGRSLRPLFLAQIGRAHV
;
A
#
# COMPACT_ATOMS: atom_id res chain seq x y z
N MET A 1 -83.37 2.19 -6.70
CA MET A 1 -82.34 1.15 -6.53
C MET A 1 -81.10 1.58 -7.21
N LEU A 2 -80.10 2.14 -6.47
CA LEU A 2 -78.85 2.66 -6.94
C LEU A 2 -77.84 1.52 -7.03
N ARG A 3 -77.27 1.28 -8.20
CA ARG A 3 -76.07 0.44 -8.38
C ARG A 3 -74.85 1.30 -8.23
N ARG A 4 -74.07 1.06 -7.19
CA ARG A 4 -72.70 1.65 -7.02
C ARG A 4 -71.71 0.80 -7.78
N ALA A 5 -71.09 1.37 -8.80
CA ALA A 5 -69.93 0.78 -9.49
C ALA A 5 -68.68 1.10 -8.68
N LEU A 6 -67.96 0.06 -8.23
CA LEU A 6 -66.69 0.14 -7.54
C LEU A 6 -65.57 0.12 -8.59
N LEU A 7 -64.91 1.26 -8.83
CA LEU A 7 -63.68 1.34 -9.65
C LEU A 7 -62.51 0.95 -8.76
N ILE A 8 -61.92 -0.23 -8.98
CA ILE A 8 -60.66 -0.65 -8.42
C ILE A 8 -59.57 -0.14 -9.33
N GLY A 9 -58.89 0.94 -8.92
CA GLY A 9 -57.69 1.42 -9.58
C GLY A 9 -56.51 0.55 -9.25
N LEU A 10 -56.04 -0.24 -10.20
CA LEU A 10 -54.82 -1.02 -10.10
C LEU A 10 -53.60 -0.08 -10.29
N ALA A 11 -53.00 0.38 -9.20
CA ALA A 11 -51.74 1.09 -9.22
C ALA A 11 -50.60 0.10 -9.55
N LEU A 12 -50.19 0.04 -10.79
CA LEU A 12 -48.96 -0.61 -11.20
C LEU A 12 -47.77 0.21 -10.66
N ALA A 13 -47.27 -0.19 -9.50
CA ALA A 13 -45.98 0.29 -9.03
C ALA A 13 -44.87 -0.34 -9.90
N THR A 14 -44.45 0.39 -10.91
CA THR A 14 -43.22 0.06 -11.64
C THR A 14 -42.05 0.28 -10.68
N THR A 15 -41.63 -0.78 -9.99
CA THR A 15 -40.32 -0.80 -9.36
C THR A 15 -39.25 -0.83 -10.46
N ALA A 16 -38.84 0.33 -10.92
CA ALA A 16 -37.59 0.45 -11.65
C ALA A 16 -36.51 -0.08 -10.71
N ALA A 17 -36.01 -1.28 -10.98
CA ALA A 17 -34.79 -1.78 -10.36
C ALA A 17 -33.68 -0.80 -10.81
N PHE A 18 -33.37 0.19 -9.98
CA PHE A 18 -32.14 0.97 -10.15
C PHE A 18 -31.02 -0.07 -10.11
N ALA A 19 -30.35 -0.28 -11.23
CA ALA A 19 -29.10 -1.04 -11.25
C ALA A 19 -28.22 -0.45 -10.17
N ALA A 20 -27.84 -1.27 -9.19
CA ALA A 20 -27.04 -0.79 -8.08
C ALA A 20 -25.80 -0.10 -8.65
N ARG A 21 -25.55 1.15 -8.23
CA ARG A 21 -24.41 1.94 -8.69
C ARG A 21 -23.11 1.15 -8.45
N PRO A 22 -22.18 1.08 -9.42
CA PRO A 22 -20.90 0.44 -9.20
C PRO A 22 -20.21 1.01 -7.94
N PRO A 23 -19.52 0.19 -7.14
CA PRO A 23 -18.86 0.65 -5.94
C PRO A 23 -17.69 1.59 -6.23
N ASN A 24 -17.38 2.49 -5.32
CA ASN A 24 -16.07 3.08 -5.30
C ASN A 24 -15.05 2.00 -4.97
N VAL A 25 -13.83 2.12 -5.49
CA VAL A 25 -12.74 1.17 -5.23
C VAL A 25 -11.54 1.92 -4.69
N ILE A 26 -11.04 1.50 -3.54
CA ILE A 26 -9.80 1.99 -2.95
C ILE A 26 -8.85 0.80 -2.83
N VAL A 27 -7.67 0.94 -3.42
CA VAL A 27 -6.55 0.01 -3.22
C VAL A 27 -5.50 0.72 -2.39
N ILE A 28 -5.19 0.17 -1.22
CA ILE A 28 -4.17 0.68 -0.29
C ILE A 28 -3.01 -0.32 -0.28
N MET A 29 -1.81 0.16 -0.55
CA MET A 29 -0.60 -0.68 -0.56
C MET A 29 0.43 -0.10 0.41
N SER A 30 0.98 -0.93 1.30
CA SER A 30 2.18 -0.64 2.08
C SER A 30 3.44 -1.11 1.34
N ASP A 31 4.61 -0.62 1.75
CA ASP A 31 5.91 -0.87 1.14
C ASP A 31 6.85 -1.52 2.16
N ASP A 32 7.39 -2.70 1.86
CA ASP A 32 8.30 -3.47 2.72
C ASP A 32 7.70 -3.94 4.07
N MET A 33 6.40 -4.13 4.15
CA MET A 33 5.72 -4.59 5.36
C MET A 33 5.61 -6.13 5.39
N GLY A 34 5.96 -6.74 6.53
CA GLY A 34 5.95 -8.20 6.67
C GLY A 34 4.56 -8.78 6.94
N TYR A 35 4.41 -10.08 6.66
CA TYR A 35 3.13 -10.82 6.77
C TYR A 35 2.45 -10.69 8.12
N SER A 36 3.23 -10.69 9.22
CA SER A 36 2.71 -10.71 10.59
C SER A 36 2.64 -9.35 11.26
N ASP A 37 2.91 -8.23 10.57
CA ASP A 37 3.00 -6.93 11.24
C ASP A 37 1.65 -6.34 11.67
N LEU A 38 0.55 -6.74 11.03
CA LEU A 38 -0.81 -6.33 11.39
C LEU A 38 -1.34 -7.08 12.61
N GLY A 39 -2.08 -6.42 13.50
CA GLY A 39 -2.76 -7.06 14.61
C GLY A 39 -3.68 -8.21 14.17
N SER A 40 -4.44 -8.01 13.10
CA SER A 40 -5.30 -9.03 12.48
C SER A 40 -4.55 -10.21 11.85
N TYR A 41 -3.23 -10.14 11.71
CA TYR A 41 -2.33 -11.21 11.27
C TYR A 41 -1.30 -11.61 12.34
N GLY A 42 -1.55 -11.27 13.60
CA GLY A 42 -0.79 -11.72 14.76
C GLY A 42 0.29 -10.75 15.27
N GLY A 43 0.42 -9.56 14.67
CA GLY A 43 1.34 -8.52 15.10
C GLY A 43 1.00 -7.91 16.47
N GLU A 44 2.01 -7.31 17.11
CA GLU A 44 1.85 -6.49 18.31
C GLU A 44 1.82 -4.99 18.01
N ILE A 45 2.10 -4.62 16.76
CA ILE A 45 2.06 -3.22 16.34
C ILE A 45 0.59 -2.76 16.32
N PRO A 46 0.24 -1.62 16.94
CA PRO A 46 -1.13 -1.12 16.93
C PRO A 46 -1.59 -0.76 15.51
N THR A 47 -2.59 -1.49 15.00
CA THR A 47 -3.22 -1.23 13.69
C THR A 47 -4.74 -1.24 13.81
N PRO A 48 -5.34 -0.44 14.73
CA PRO A 48 -6.75 -0.54 15.07
C PRO A 48 -7.69 -0.29 13.88
N HIS A 49 -7.31 0.56 12.93
CA HIS A 49 -8.14 0.88 11.76
C HIS A 49 -8.11 -0.23 10.71
N LEU A 50 -6.93 -0.76 10.40
CA LEU A 50 -6.79 -1.94 9.53
C LEU A 50 -7.42 -3.19 10.16
N ASP A 51 -7.28 -3.37 11.47
CA ASP A 51 -7.93 -4.45 12.20
C ASP A 51 -9.46 -4.32 12.20
N ALA A 52 -9.99 -3.09 12.20
CA ALA A 52 -11.43 -2.85 12.05
C ALA A 52 -11.92 -3.22 10.64
N LEU A 53 -11.16 -2.87 9.59
CA LEU A 53 -11.46 -3.32 8.21
C LEU A 53 -11.43 -4.84 8.11
N ALA A 54 -10.43 -5.48 8.73
CA ALA A 54 -10.29 -6.94 8.76
C ALA A 54 -11.47 -7.63 9.48
N ARG A 55 -11.94 -7.08 10.60
CA ARG A 55 -13.11 -7.60 11.34
C ARG A 55 -14.41 -7.50 10.56
N GLY A 56 -14.61 -6.38 9.84
CA GLY A 56 -15.80 -6.16 9.01
C GLY A 56 -15.68 -6.69 7.58
N GLY A 57 -14.63 -7.45 7.26
CA GLY A 57 -14.33 -7.87 5.91
C GLY A 57 -13.85 -9.32 5.77
N VAL A 58 -13.02 -9.55 4.76
CA VAL A 58 -12.41 -10.85 4.47
C VAL A 58 -10.89 -10.68 4.51
N ARG A 59 -10.21 -11.57 5.24
CA ARG A 59 -8.76 -11.69 5.32
C ARG A 59 -8.28 -12.86 4.49
N PHE A 60 -7.40 -12.62 3.53
CA PHE A 60 -6.79 -13.68 2.74
C PHE A 60 -5.48 -14.12 3.40
N THR A 61 -5.30 -15.42 3.55
CA THR A 61 -4.12 -16.02 4.17
C THR A 61 -3.07 -16.46 3.14
N GLN A 62 -3.45 -16.53 1.87
CA GLN A 62 -2.61 -16.94 0.75
C GLN A 62 -2.81 -15.99 -0.43
N PHE A 63 -2.37 -14.73 -0.27
CA PHE A 63 -2.37 -13.74 -1.34
C PHE A 63 -0.92 -13.44 -1.74
N TYR A 64 -0.63 -13.51 -3.03
CA TYR A 64 0.74 -13.48 -3.53
C TYR A 64 1.07 -12.21 -4.31
N ASN A 65 2.29 -11.72 -4.09
CA ASN A 65 2.91 -10.61 -4.79
C ASN A 65 4.11 -11.07 -5.61
N ALA A 66 4.88 -10.14 -6.22
CA ALA A 66 6.03 -10.44 -7.05
C ALA A 66 7.38 -10.25 -6.31
N ALA A 67 7.41 -10.41 -5.00
CA ALA A 67 8.56 -10.32 -4.11
C ALA A 67 9.35 -8.98 -4.15
N ARG A 68 8.94 -8.01 -4.95
CA ARG A 68 9.67 -6.76 -5.13
C ARG A 68 8.73 -5.63 -5.58
N CYS A 69 9.03 -4.39 -5.15
CA CYS A 69 8.15 -3.24 -5.31
C CYS A 69 7.75 -2.94 -6.78
N CYS A 70 8.72 -2.79 -7.71
CA CYS A 70 8.40 -2.44 -9.11
C CYS A 70 7.60 -3.54 -9.82
N PRO A 71 8.02 -4.82 -9.80
CA PRO A 71 7.27 -5.92 -10.39
C PRO A 71 5.85 -6.05 -9.82
N THR A 72 5.71 -5.95 -8.49
CA THR A 72 4.41 -5.99 -7.81
C THR A 72 3.49 -4.86 -8.27
N ARG A 73 4.00 -3.61 -8.28
CA ARG A 73 3.22 -2.44 -8.69
C ARG A 73 2.81 -2.51 -10.16
N ALA A 74 3.68 -3.01 -11.03
CA ALA A 74 3.36 -3.25 -12.43
C ALA A 74 2.24 -4.29 -12.59
N SER A 75 2.35 -5.43 -11.89
CA SER A 75 1.33 -6.48 -11.91
C SER A 75 0.00 -6.01 -11.34
N LEU A 76 0.00 -5.32 -10.20
CA LEU A 76 -1.21 -4.77 -9.59
C LEU A 76 -1.93 -3.83 -10.57
N MET A 77 -1.18 -2.89 -11.16
CA MET A 77 -1.78 -1.87 -12.02
C MET A 77 -2.31 -2.43 -13.33
N THR A 78 -1.71 -3.49 -13.88
CA THR A 78 -2.04 -3.98 -15.23
C THR A 78 -2.83 -5.28 -15.26
N GLY A 79 -2.87 -6.03 -14.15
CA GLY A 79 -3.43 -7.38 -14.14
C GLY A 79 -2.62 -8.40 -14.94
N LEU A 80 -1.36 -8.10 -15.23
CA LEU A 80 -0.43 -8.93 -15.99
C LEU A 80 0.73 -9.38 -15.10
N TYR A 81 1.39 -10.48 -15.45
CA TYR A 81 2.63 -10.84 -14.78
C TYR A 81 3.72 -9.79 -15.06
N PRO A 82 4.70 -9.61 -14.14
CA PRO A 82 5.68 -8.52 -14.23
C PRO A 82 6.42 -8.46 -15.57
N HIS A 83 6.80 -9.63 -16.12
CA HIS A 83 7.50 -9.76 -17.39
C HIS A 83 6.64 -9.38 -18.60
N GLN A 84 5.31 -9.62 -18.54
CA GLN A 84 4.36 -9.17 -19.54
C GLN A 84 4.12 -7.66 -19.46
N ALA A 85 4.14 -7.13 -18.23
CA ALA A 85 3.98 -5.70 -17.96
C ALA A 85 5.23 -4.86 -18.31
N GLY A 86 6.39 -5.51 -18.63
CA GLY A 86 7.63 -4.85 -18.99
C GLY A 86 8.58 -4.56 -17.82
N ILE A 87 8.23 -4.96 -16.60
CA ILE A 87 8.98 -4.71 -15.35
C ILE A 87 9.21 -6.04 -14.62
N GLY A 88 9.95 -6.96 -15.24
CA GLY A 88 10.33 -8.22 -14.62
C GLY A 88 11.37 -8.09 -13.50
N HIS A 89 12.02 -6.93 -13.37
CA HIS A 89 12.98 -6.61 -12.31
C HIS A 89 12.71 -5.21 -11.73
N MET A 90 13.61 -4.27 -11.87
CA MET A 90 13.45 -2.86 -11.45
C MET A 90 13.15 -1.98 -12.67
N VAL A 91 13.45 -0.70 -12.57
CA VAL A 91 13.16 0.31 -13.61
C VAL A 91 14.37 0.62 -14.50
N GLU A 92 15.33 -0.28 -14.56
CA GLU A 92 16.41 -0.25 -15.55
C GLU A 92 15.98 -1.01 -16.81
N ASP A 93 16.32 -0.48 -17.98
CA ASP A 93 16.18 -1.17 -19.25
C ASP A 93 17.33 -2.17 -19.42
N LEU A 94 17.01 -3.45 -19.44
CA LEU A 94 17.96 -4.55 -19.65
C LEU A 94 17.88 -5.13 -21.06
N GLY A 95 17.32 -4.40 -22.02
CA GLY A 95 17.36 -4.71 -23.45
C GLY A 95 16.32 -5.73 -23.93
N SER A 96 15.27 -6.03 -23.16
CA SER A 96 14.19 -6.91 -23.62
C SER A 96 12.83 -6.39 -23.18
N HIS A 97 11.76 -6.82 -23.88
CA HIS A 97 10.38 -6.43 -23.53
C HIS A 97 10.03 -6.75 -22.07
N ALA A 98 10.46 -7.88 -21.55
CA ALA A 98 10.18 -8.31 -20.17
C ALA A 98 10.90 -7.42 -19.12
N TYR A 99 11.93 -6.70 -19.51
CA TYR A 99 12.82 -5.91 -18.64
C TYR A 99 13.10 -4.53 -19.24
N GLN A 100 12.09 -3.88 -19.82
CA GLN A 100 12.26 -2.55 -20.40
C GLN A 100 12.31 -1.44 -19.33
N GLY A 101 12.01 -1.77 -18.06
CA GLY A 101 12.12 -0.86 -16.93
C GLY A 101 11.01 0.18 -16.84
N GLU A 102 9.95 0.03 -17.62
CA GLU A 102 8.73 0.85 -17.59
C GLU A 102 7.50 0.04 -17.97
N LEU A 103 6.33 0.55 -17.62
CA LEU A 103 5.08 -0.12 -18.03
C LEU A 103 4.97 -0.22 -19.54
N SER A 104 4.76 -1.43 -20.03
CA SER A 104 4.54 -1.71 -21.43
C SER A 104 3.33 -0.93 -21.98
N ARG A 105 3.45 -0.42 -23.19
CA ARG A 105 2.33 0.16 -23.95
C ARG A 105 1.26 -0.87 -24.31
N ARG A 106 1.62 -2.16 -24.26
CA ARG A 106 0.70 -3.29 -24.48
C ARG A 106 -0.04 -3.71 -23.19
N GLY A 107 0.22 -3.03 -22.06
CA GLY A 107 -0.53 -3.15 -20.81
C GLY A 107 -1.33 -1.90 -20.52
N VAL A 108 -2.60 -2.05 -20.13
CA VAL A 108 -3.46 -0.96 -19.64
C VAL A 108 -3.51 -1.00 -18.13
N THR A 109 -3.68 0.16 -17.48
CA THR A 109 -3.81 0.23 -16.02
C THR A 109 -5.27 0.12 -15.59
N ILE A 110 -5.50 -0.25 -14.31
CA ILE A 110 -6.84 -0.21 -13.68
C ILE A 110 -7.49 1.17 -13.89
N ALA A 111 -6.71 2.25 -13.71
CA ALA A 111 -7.21 3.61 -13.86
C ALA A 111 -7.64 3.91 -15.31
N GLU A 112 -6.84 3.50 -16.31
CA GLU A 112 -7.17 3.69 -17.74
C GLU A 112 -8.49 2.98 -18.08
N VAL A 113 -8.68 1.74 -17.63
CA VAL A 113 -9.88 0.95 -17.95
C VAL A 113 -11.10 1.45 -17.19
N LEU A 114 -11.00 1.70 -15.88
CA LEU A 114 -12.14 2.18 -15.09
C LEU A 114 -12.63 3.57 -15.55
N ARG A 115 -11.78 4.42 -16.10
CA ARG A 115 -12.20 5.68 -16.72
C ARG A 115 -13.18 5.47 -17.88
N THR A 116 -13.01 4.41 -18.66
CA THR A 116 -13.96 4.08 -19.76
C THR A 116 -15.33 3.69 -19.23
N ALA A 117 -15.41 3.18 -17.99
CA ALA A 117 -16.66 2.87 -17.29
C ALA A 117 -17.20 4.07 -16.46
N GLY A 118 -16.66 5.27 -16.66
CA GLY A 118 -17.16 6.49 -16.03
C GLY A 118 -16.56 6.84 -14.67
N TYR A 119 -15.60 6.09 -14.16
CA TYR A 119 -14.92 6.41 -12.90
C TYR A 119 -14.08 7.69 -12.98
N ARG A 120 -13.99 8.39 -11.86
CA ARG A 120 -12.89 9.32 -11.60
C ARG A 120 -11.75 8.54 -10.93
N THR A 121 -10.52 8.97 -11.16
CA THR A 121 -9.34 8.17 -10.78
C THR A 121 -8.30 9.04 -10.10
N TYR A 122 -7.85 8.61 -8.93
CA TYR A 122 -6.97 9.35 -8.05
C TYR A 122 -5.82 8.48 -7.56
N MET A 123 -4.65 9.09 -7.35
CA MET A 123 -3.53 8.40 -6.75
C MET A 123 -2.80 9.30 -5.75
N ALA A 124 -2.53 8.75 -4.56
CA ALA A 124 -1.65 9.33 -3.56
C ALA A 124 -0.53 8.33 -3.23
N GLY A 125 0.73 8.67 -3.51
CA GLY A 125 1.87 7.84 -3.09
C GLY A 125 2.88 7.49 -4.16
N LYS A 126 3.60 6.40 -3.92
CA LYS A 126 4.71 5.88 -4.71
C LYS A 126 4.24 5.25 -6.01
N TRP A 127 4.74 5.75 -7.15
CA TRP A 127 4.48 5.18 -8.47
C TRP A 127 5.41 4.02 -8.82
N HIS A 128 6.67 4.28 -9.01
CA HIS A 128 7.78 3.35 -9.16
C HIS A 128 7.64 2.29 -10.29
N VAL A 129 7.01 2.64 -11.39
CA VAL A 129 6.84 1.77 -12.58
C VAL A 129 7.23 2.51 -13.87
N THR A 130 8.17 3.45 -13.75
CA THR A 130 8.81 4.20 -14.84
C THR A 130 10.23 4.54 -14.44
N PRO A 131 11.17 4.77 -15.37
CA PRO A 131 12.55 5.13 -15.04
C PRO A 131 12.64 6.31 -14.08
N GLY A 132 13.47 6.18 -13.05
CA GLY A 132 13.55 7.13 -11.96
C GLY A 132 14.69 8.13 -12.05
N ARG A 133 15.80 7.77 -12.69
CA ARG A 133 17.01 8.61 -12.74
C ARG A 133 17.87 8.35 -13.97
N PRO A 134 18.67 9.34 -14.42
CA PRO A 134 18.65 10.74 -13.99
C PRO A 134 17.34 11.45 -14.33
N VAL A 135 17.16 12.70 -13.92
CA VAL A 135 15.89 13.45 -14.12
C VAL A 135 15.51 13.58 -15.59
N GLU A 136 16.50 13.73 -16.46
CA GLU A 136 16.30 13.82 -17.91
C GLU A 136 15.69 12.54 -18.47
N ARG A 137 16.16 11.38 -18.01
CA ARG A 137 15.56 10.07 -18.37
C ARG A 137 14.13 9.96 -17.84
N MET A 138 13.88 10.39 -16.60
CA MET A 138 12.54 10.39 -16.02
C MET A 138 11.58 11.27 -16.85
N GLN A 139 12.02 12.46 -17.28
CA GLN A 139 11.23 13.36 -18.12
C GLN A 139 11.02 12.79 -19.54
N ALA A 140 12.03 12.12 -20.11
CA ALA A 140 11.91 11.47 -21.42
C ALA A 140 10.89 10.32 -21.43
N HIS A 141 10.59 9.71 -20.28
CA HIS A 141 9.61 8.63 -20.10
C HIS A 141 8.31 9.08 -19.43
N ASN A 142 7.96 10.37 -19.52
CA ASN A 142 6.78 10.94 -18.87
C ASN A 142 5.44 10.38 -19.36
N GLN A 143 5.40 9.71 -20.52
CA GLN A 143 4.20 8.99 -21.02
C GLN A 143 3.76 7.88 -20.06
N ASN A 144 4.62 7.43 -19.15
CA ASN A 144 4.32 6.45 -18.11
C ASN A 144 4.11 7.07 -16.71
N TRP A 145 3.99 8.40 -16.59
CA TRP A 145 3.62 9.05 -15.33
C TRP A 145 2.14 8.80 -14.97
N PRO A 146 1.75 8.89 -13.69
CA PRO A 146 0.40 8.53 -13.26
C PRO A 146 -0.73 9.19 -14.06
N ARG A 147 -0.61 10.51 -14.32
CA ARG A 147 -1.61 11.24 -15.10
C ARG A 147 -1.73 10.73 -16.54
N ARG A 148 -0.64 10.28 -17.13
CA ARG A 148 -0.59 9.72 -18.49
C ARG A 148 -1.05 8.27 -18.53
N ARG A 149 -1.09 7.62 -17.36
CA ARG A 149 -1.53 6.24 -17.17
C ARG A 149 -2.88 6.17 -16.44
N GLY A 150 -3.76 7.14 -16.72
CA GLY A 150 -5.19 7.11 -16.43
C GLY A 150 -5.62 7.77 -15.13
N PHE A 151 -4.75 8.31 -14.30
CA PHE A 151 -5.15 9.03 -13.09
C PHE A 151 -5.53 10.49 -13.40
N ASP A 152 -6.67 10.96 -12.90
CA ASP A 152 -7.13 12.34 -13.05
C ASP A 152 -6.37 13.30 -12.14
N ARG A 153 -5.92 12.84 -10.97
CA ARG A 153 -5.08 13.61 -10.02
C ARG A 153 -4.03 12.71 -9.40
N PHE A 154 -2.89 13.29 -9.10
CA PHE A 154 -1.76 12.61 -8.48
C PHE A 154 -1.06 13.50 -7.45
N TYR A 155 -0.72 12.92 -6.31
CA TYR A 155 0.24 13.47 -5.37
C TYR A 155 1.15 12.35 -4.85
N GLY A 156 2.46 12.45 -5.09
CA GLY A 156 3.37 11.40 -4.65
C GLY A 156 4.72 11.43 -5.34
N THR A 157 5.45 10.32 -5.29
CA THR A 157 6.80 10.21 -5.84
C THR A 157 6.85 9.29 -7.05
N ILE A 158 7.64 9.68 -8.05
CA ILE A 158 7.92 8.84 -9.21
C ILE A 158 8.91 7.74 -8.86
N HIS A 159 9.94 8.06 -8.08
CA HIS A 159 10.94 7.10 -7.62
C HIS A 159 10.46 6.30 -6.39
N GLY A 160 11.15 5.18 -6.12
CA GLY A 160 10.73 4.18 -5.16
C GLY A 160 11.11 4.41 -3.71
N SER A 161 12.08 5.26 -3.43
CA SER A 161 12.59 5.50 -2.07
C SER A 161 13.07 6.93 -1.88
N GLY A 162 13.22 7.33 -0.63
CA GLY A 162 13.68 8.68 -0.26
C GLY A 162 13.43 8.93 1.21
N THR A 163 13.83 10.10 1.71
CA THR A 163 13.52 10.47 3.09
C THR A 163 12.04 10.80 3.25
N PHE A 164 11.47 10.56 4.44
CA PHE A 164 10.07 10.88 4.73
C PHE A 164 9.83 12.36 5.02
N TYR A 165 10.91 13.12 5.25
CA TYR A 165 10.82 14.57 5.50
C TYR A 165 11.10 15.40 4.25
N ASP A 166 11.77 14.84 3.25
CA ASP A 166 12.05 15.48 1.95
C ASP A 166 12.08 14.42 0.85
N PRO A 167 10.93 13.89 0.46
CA PRO A 167 10.85 12.76 -0.48
C PRO A 167 11.40 13.14 -1.85
N SER A 168 12.19 12.24 -2.44
CA SER A 168 12.75 12.46 -3.78
C SER A 168 11.67 12.36 -4.85
N THR A 169 11.78 13.17 -5.90
CA THR A 169 10.87 13.16 -7.05
C THR A 169 9.39 13.39 -6.70
N LEU A 170 9.14 14.20 -5.65
CA LEU A 170 7.77 14.54 -5.27
C LEU A 170 7.09 15.35 -6.38
N MET A 171 5.86 14.94 -6.72
CA MET A 171 5.04 15.58 -7.75
C MET A 171 3.62 15.83 -7.26
N ARG A 172 3.04 16.90 -7.81
CA ARG A 172 1.62 17.10 -7.91
C ARG A 172 1.22 17.07 -9.38
N ASP A 173 0.33 16.17 -9.72
CA ASP A 173 -0.09 15.92 -11.10
C ASP A 173 1.12 15.67 -12.03
N ASP A 174 1.43 16.54 -12.96
CA ASP A 174 2.57 16.43 -13.89
C ASP A 174 3.75 17.38 -13.51
N THR A 175 3.74 17.97 -12.30
CA THR A 175 4.73 18.98 -11.88
C THR A 175 5.51 18.51 -10.66
N PHE A 176 6.84 18.54 -10.73
CA PHE A 176 7.71 18.34 -9.55
C PHE A 176 7.56 19.52 -8.58
N ILE A 177 7.45 19.21 -7.30
CA ILE A 177 7.26 20.18 -6.23
C ILE A 177 8.23 19.94 -5.07
N SER A 178 8.51 20.99 -4.31
CA SER A 178 9.13 20.88 -2.99
C SER A 178 8.05 20.84 -1.92
N PRO A 179 8.14 19.93 -0.93
CA PRO A 179 7.16 19.88 0.16
C PRO A 179 7.20 21.13 1.06
N TYR A 180 8.25 21.93 0.97
CA TYR A 180 8.46 23.14 1.77
C TYR A 180 8.07 24.44 1.04
N ASN A 181 7.71 24.34 -0.25
CA ASN A 181 7.24 25.47 -1.07
C ASN A 181 5.99 25.06 -1.90
N ASP A 182 5.17 24.19 -1.35
CA ASP A 182 3.91 23.78 -1.97
C ASP A 182 2.76 24.67 -1.49
N PRO A 183 2.20 25.56 -2.34
CA PRO A 183 1.15 26.49 -1.90
C PRO A 183 -0.17 25.81 -1.53
N GLU A 184 -0.38 24.56 -1.94
CA GLU A 184 -1.61 23.84 -1.69
C GLU A 184 -1.56 22.95 -0.42
N TYR A 185 -0.37 22.70 0.12
CA TYR A 185 -0.21 21.84 1.29
C TYR A 185 0.98 22.30 2.15
N GLN A 186 0.68 23.00 3.23
CA GLN A 186 1.68 23.57 4.16
C GLN A 186 1.36 23.16 5.61
N PRO A 187 1.64 21.89 5.99
CA PRO A 187 1.48 21.43 7.36
C PRO A 187 2.52 22.07 8.28
N ALA A 188 2.26 22.14 9.58
CA ALA A 188 3.22 22.63 10.57
C ALA A 188 4.51 21.79 10.60
N GLU A 189 4.41 20.49 10.35
CA GLU A 189 5.50 19.55 10.20
C GLU A 189 5.22 18.65 9.00
N TYR A 190 6.07 18.69 7.98
CA TYR A 190 5.93 17.80 6.83
C TYR A 190 6.47 16.41 7.16
N TYR A 191 5.62 15.40 6.96
CA TYR A 191 6.00 13.99 7.01
C TYR A 191 5.24 13.22 5.92
N TYR A 192 5.95 12.56 5.02
CA TYR A 192 5.41 12.06 3.75
C TYR A 192 4.21 11.11 3.94
N THR A 193 4.25 10.19 4.91
CA THR A 193 3.12 9.28 5.18
C THR A 193 1.85 10.06 5.53
N ARG A 194 1.94 11.12 6.36
CA ARG A 194 0.80 11.99 6.68
C ARG A 194 0.32 12.76 5.46
N ALA A 195 1.25 13.29 4.67
CA ALA A 195 0.91 14.02 3.44
C ALA A 195 0.14 13.15 2.45
N LEU A 196 0.50 11.86 2.30
CA LEU A 196 -0.24 10.91 1.47
C LEU A 196 -1.66 10.68 1.98
N SER A 197 -1.82 10.51 3.28
CA SER A 197 -3.14 10.35 3.93
C SER A 197 -4.03 11.57 3.73
N ASP A 198 -3.49 12.77 3.96
CA ASP A 198 -4.21 14.04 3.82
C ASP A 198 -4.66 14.27 2.37
N HIS A 199 -3.81 13.91 1.38
CA HIS A 199 -4.20 14.02 -0.03
C HIS A 199 -5.23 12.95 -0.43
N ALA A 200 -5.17 11.73 0.10
CA ALA A 200 -6.19 10.71 -0.11
C ALA A 200 -7.55 11.18 0.44
N VAL A 201 -7.57 11.72 1.67
CA VAL A 201 -8.75 12.33 2.31
C VAL A 201 -9.27 13.50 1.47
N ARG A 202 -8.39 14.40 1.02
CA ARG A 202 -8.75 15.52 0.15
C ARG A 202 -9.38 15.07 -1.17
N PHE A 203 -8.83 14.02 -1.80
CA PHE A 203 -9.39 13.50 -3.04
C PHE A 203 -10.80 12.96 -2.87
N VAL A 204 -11.10 12.26 -1.76
CA VAL A 204 -12.46 11.78 -1.45
C VAL A 204 -13.40 12.96 -1.20
N ARG A 205 -12.98 13.97 -0.46
CA ARG A 205 -13.77 15.18 -0.17
C ARG A 205 -14.08 15.98 -1.43
N ASP A 206 -13.08 16.25 -2.24
CA ASP A 206 -13.23 16.96 -3.51
C ASP A 206 -14.12 16.18 -4.49
N HIS A 207 -13.95 14.84 -4.54
CA HIS A 207 -14.81 13.98 -5.35
C HIS A 207 -16.27 14.07 -4.91
N ALA A 208 -16.55 14.01 -3.62
CA ALA A 208 -17.92 14.10 -3.09
C ALA A 208 -18.57 15.46 -3.38
N ARG A 209 -17.78 16.53 -3.43
CA ARG A 209 -18.24 17.87 -3.81
C ARG A 209 -18.51 18.00 -5.31
N ASP A 210 -17.59 17.54 -6.16
CA ASP A 210 -17.53 17.89 -7.57
C ASP A 210 -18.05 16.78 -8.50
N HIS A 211 -18.09 15.52 -8.04
CA HIS A 211 -18.36 14.34 -8.86
C HIS A 211 -19.19 13.26 -8.15
N ARG A 212 -20.03 13.64 -7.18
CA ARG A 212 -20.77 12.72 -6.31
C ARG A 212 -21.53 11.61 -7.03
N GLU A 213 -22.03 11.90 -8.24
CA GLU A 213 -22.81 10.96 -9.04
C GLU A 213 -21.98 9.91 -9.78
N ARG A 214 -20.66 10.03 -9.73
CA ARG A 214 -19.74 9.10 -10.39
C ARG A 214 -19.07 8.22 -9.35
N PRO A 215 -18.73 6.96 -9.66
CA PRO A 215 -17.83 6.18 -8.81
C PRO A 215 -16.38 6.69 -8.95
N PHE A 216 -15.53 6.35 -7.98
CA PHE A 216 -14.10 6.64 -8.07
C PHE A 216 -13.23 5.41 -7.82
N PHE A 217 -12.04 5.44 -8.40
CA PHE A 217 -10.90 4.58 -8.08
C PHE A 217 -9.82 5.42 -7.41
N LEU A 218 -9.36 5.01 -6.23
CA LEU A 218 -8.28 5.65 -5.51
C LEU A 218 -7.19 4.62 -5.20
N TYR A 219 -5.97 4.88 -5.67
CA TYR A 219 -4.79 4.11 -5.29
C TYR A 219 -3.97 4.89 -4.25
N VAL A 220 -3.89 4.37 -3.02
CA VAL A 220 -3.08 4.92 -1.94
C VAL A 220 -1.86 4.03 -1.77
N ALA A 221 -0.74 4.48 -2.31
CA ALA A 221 0.51 3.71 -2.37
C ALA A 221 1.51 4.26 -1.37
N TYR A 222 1.37 3.88 -0.10
CA TYR A 222 2.30 4.30 0.94
C TYR A 222 3.72 3.84 0.66
N THR A 223 4.70 4.65 1.06
CA THR A 223 6.11 4.26 1.12
C THR A 223 6.47 3.69 2.49
N SER A 224 5.61 3.87 3.49
CA SER A 224 5.74 3.30 4.83
C SER A 224 5.46 1.78 4.80
N PRO A 225 6.25 0.98 5.57
CA PRO A 225 7.40 1.33 6.40
C PRO A 225 8.78 1.07 5.73
N HIS A 226 8.92 1.28 4.42
CA HIS A 226 10.21 1.16 3.71
C HIS A 226 11.32 2.02 4.37
N TRP A 227 12.56 1.56 4.33
CA TRP A 227 13.69 2.39 4.80
C TRP A 227 13.82 3.70 4.00
N PRO A 228 14.41 4.77 4.60
CA PRO A 228 15.04 4.85 5.91
C PRO A 228 14.04 4.80 7.06
N MET A 229 14.46 4.20 8.20
CA MET A 229 13.68 4.19 9.43
C MET A 229 13.61 5.62 9.99
N GLN A 230 12.55 6.32 9.64
CA GLN A 230 12.31 7.73 10.02
C GLN A 230 10.86 7.90 10.46
N ALA A 231 10.65 8.48 11.63
CA ALA A 231 9.33 8.88 12.11
C ALA A 231 9.47 10.07 13.09
N PRO A 232 8.42 10.88 13.31
CA PRO A 232 8.44 11.91 14.33
C PRO A 232 8.72 11.35 15.72
N ALA A 233 9.54 12.04 16.49
CA ALA A 233 10.01 11.56 17.80
C ALA A 233 8.87 11.20 18.77
N ARG A 234 7.77 11.97 18.73
CA ARG A 234 6.56 11.71 19.55
C ARG A 234 5.90 10.37 19.23
N ASP A 235 5.94 9.95 17.95
CA ASP A 235 5.33 8.70 17.50
C ASP A 235 6.23 7.53 17.87
N ILE A 236 7.55 7.67 17.73
CA ILE A 236 8.53 6.65 18.16
C ILE A 236 8.44 6.41 19.68
N ALA A 237 8.25 7.46 20.47
CA ALA A 237 8.17 7.37 21.93
C ALA A 237 7.04 6.44 22.42
N ARG A 238 5.98 6.25 21.63
CA ARG A 238 4.88 5.31 21.94
C ARG A 238 5.31 3.84 21.94
N HIS A 239 6.43 3.54 21.29
CA HIS A 239 6.97 2.18 21.14
C HIS A 239 8.22 1.93 21.99
N GLN A 240 8.67 2.92 22.77
CA GLN A 240 9.89 2.82 23.56
C GLN A 240 9.88 1.59 24.49
N GLY A 241 10.96 0.80 24.44
CA GLY A 241 11.17 -0.40 25.25
C GLY A 241 10.38 -1.64 24.80
N ARG A 242 9.47 -1.53 23.83
CA ARG A 242 8.64 -2.65 23.37
C ARG A 242 9.47 -3.80 22.78
N TYR A 243 10.62 -3.49 22.22
CA TYR A 243 11.44 -4.43 21.45
C TYR A 243 12.76 -4.81 22.16
N ASP A 244 12.94 -4.44 23.42
CA ASP A 244 14.15 -4.71 24.19
C ASP A 244 14.41 -6.21 24.41
N ALA A 245 13.34 -7.02 24.40
CA ALA A 245 13.43 -8.49 24.50
C ALA A 245 14.01 -9.15 23.23
N GLY A 246 14.11 -8.42 22.13
CA GLY A 246 14.68 -8.87 20.85
C GLY A 246 13.78 -9.79 20.03
N TYR A 247 14.40 -10.48 19.07
CA TYR A 247 13.68 -11.17 17.99
C TYR A 247 12.83 -12.36 18.46
N THR A 248 13.43 -13.29 19.22
CA THR A 248 12.85 -14.60 19.53
C THR A 248 11.52 -14.52 20.28
N PRO A 249 11.37 -13.77 21.39
CA PRO A 249 10.10 -13.72 22.11
C PRO A 249 8.99 -13.03 21.33
N ILE A 250 9.31 -11.97 20.57
CA ILE A 250 8.33 -11.28 19.73
C ILE A 250 7.83 -12.22 18.63
N ARG A 251 8.76 -12.93 17.96
CA ARG A 251 8.44 -13.87 16.89
C ARG A 251 7.59 -15.05 17.38
N ALA A 252 7.93 -15.59 18.55
CA ALA A 252 7.15 -16.66 19.18
C ALA A 252 5.72 -16.20 19.52
N ALA A 253 5.58 -15.01 20.11
CA ALA A 253 4.28 -14.46 20.43
C ALA A 253 3.42 -14.16 19.17
N ARG A 254 4.03 -13.70 18.07
CA ARG A 254 3.35 -13.54 16.78
C ARG A 254 2.86 -14.87 16.24
N TRP A 255 3.71 -15.91 16.28
CA TRP A 255 3.37 -17.26 15.84
C TRP A 255 2.18 -17.85 16.64
N GLU A 256 2.19 -17.72 17.96
CA GLU A 256 1.09 -18.17 18.81
C GLU A 256 -0.23 -17.45 18.47
N ARG A 257 -0.20 -16.12 18.32
CA ARG A 257 -1.39 -15.35 17.94
C ARG A 257 -1.89 -15.71 16.54
N GLN A 258 -1.01 -15.98 15.58
CA GLN A 258 -1.39 -16.41 14.24
C GLN A 258 -2.16 -17.73 14.24
N GLN A 259 -1.74 -18.68 15.08
CA GLN A 259 -2.46 -19.95 15.26
C GLN A 259 -3.83 -19.72 15.91
N GLN A 260 -3.90 -18.89 16.96
CA GLN A 260 -5.17 -18.54 17.61
C GLN A 260 -6.14 -17.82 16.65
N LEU A 261 -5.64 -16.98 15.76
CA LEU A 261 -6.41 -16.27 14.75
C LEU A 261 -6.78 -17.14 13.53
N GLY A 262 -6.18 -18.33 13.39
CA GLY A 262 -6.37 -19.20 12.24
C GLY A 262 -5.80 -18.68 10.92
N VAL A 263 -4.94 -17.66 10.96
CA VAL A 263 -4.31 -17.08 9.75
C VAL A 263 -3.17 -17.95 9.22
N VAL A 264 -2.66 -18.84 10.03
CA VAL A 264 -1.72 -19.91 9.66
C VAL A 264 -2.32 -21.27 9.99
N ARG A 265 -2.03 -22.26 9.17
CA ARG A 265 -2.46 -23.64 9.43
C ARG A 265 -1.55 -24.28 10.48
N PRO A 266 -2.06 -25.18 11.35
CA PRO A 266 -1.26 -25.84 12.37
C PRO A 266 -0.05 -26.60 11.80
N GLU A 267 -0.17 -27.15 10.60
CA GLU A 267 0.88 -27.88 9.89
C GLU A 267 1.98 -26.98 9.31
N TRP A 268 1.78 -25.67 9.24
CA TRP A 268 2.81 -24.74 8.80
C TRP A 268 3.75 -24.46 9.96
N GLY A 269 4.91 -25.05 9.94
CA GLY A 269 5.92 -24.86 10.99
C GLY A 269 6.46 -23.42 11.04
N LEU A 270 6.92 -23.02 12.22
CA LEU A 270 7.70 -21.79 12.36
C LEU A 270 9.08 -21.99 11.72
N SER A 271 9.46 -21.17 10.77
CA SER A 271 10.78 -21.23 10.13
C SER A 271 11.92 -20.92 11.13
N PRO A 272 13.18 -21.33 10.89
CA PRO A 272 14.28 -21.01 11.79
C PRO A 272 14.47 -19.51 12.02
N GLN A 273 14.94 -19.14 13.20
CA GLN A 273 15.36 -17.78 13.51
C GLN A 273 16.55 -17.39 12.63
N ALA A 274 16.51 -16.21 12.00
CA ALA A 274 17.54 -15.77 11.07
C ALA A 274 18.80 -15.24 11.75
N GLU A 275 18.66 -14.62 12.92
CA GLU A 275 19.75 -14.02 13.69
C GLU A 275 19.50 -14.21 15.20
N ASP A 276 20.58 -14.37 15.96
CA ASP A 276 20.52 -14.46 17.42
C ASP A 276 20.67 -13.06 18.04
N PHE A 277 19.64 -12.60 18.74
CA PHE A 277 19.68 -11.31 19.44
C PHE A 277 20.74 -11.27 20.57
N ALA A 278 21.11 -12.43 21.14
CA ALA A 278 22.17 -12.50 22.14
C ALA A 278 23.54 -12.09 21.54
N ALA A 279 23.76 -12.38 20.26
CA ALA A 279 24.99 -12.06 19.56
C ALA A 279 25.04 -10.59 19.05
N VAL A 280 23.93 -9.85 19.15
CA VAL A 280 23.87 -8.44 18.73
C VAL A 280 24.70 -7.56 19.65
N LYS A 281 25.63 -6.78 19.06
CA LYS A 281 26.54 -5.91 19.80
C LYS A 281 25.85 -4.70 20.42
N ASP A 282 24.95 -4.07 19.66
CA ASP A 282 24.19 -2.89 20.09
C ASP A 282 22.68 -3.20 20.09
N LYS A 283 22.22 -3.73 21.21
CA LYS A 283 20.82 -4.12 21.41
C LYS A 283 19.88 -2.93 21.41
N ALA A 284 20.32 -1.79 21.93
CA ALA A 284 19.52 -0.57 21.94
C ALA A 284 19.29 -0.02 20.52
N PHE A 285 20.32 -0.10 19.66
CA PHE A 285 20.19 0.24 18.25
C PHE A 285 19.18 -0.68 17.53
N GLU A 286 19.26 -2.00 17.76
CA GLU A 286 18.32 -2.95 17.16
C GLU A 286 16.88 -2.70 17.64
N ALA A 287 16.67 -2.57 18.94
CA ALA A 287 15.35 -2.26 19.49
C ALA A 287 14.78 -0.96 18.87
N ARG A 288 15.61 0.08 18.80
CA ARG A 288 15.21 1.36 18.19
C ARG A 288 14.84 1.24 16.71
N CYS A 289 15.51 0.41 15.94
CA CYS A 289 15.13 0.16 14.54
C CYS A 289 13.68 -0.33 14.43
N MET A 290 13.27 -1.25 15.28
CA MET A 290 11.90 -1.77 15.28
C MET A 290 10.89 -0.82 15.91
N GLU A 291 11.27 -0.03 16.90
CA GLU A 291 10.42 1.04 17.47
C GLU A 291 10.04 2.06 16.38
N VAL A 292 11.01 2.47 15.55
CA VAL A 292 10.76 3.40 14.44
C VAL A 292 9.88 2.76 13.37
N TYR A 293 10.17 1.50 13.00
CA TYR A 293 9.36 0.74 12.05
C TYR A 293 7.90 0.63 12.49
N ALA A 294 7.67 0.31 13.76
CA ALA A 294 6.34 0.23 14.34
C ALA A 294 5.61 1.60 14.32
N ALA A 295 6.33 2.69 14.64
CA ALA A 295 5.79 4.04 14.56
C ALA A 295 5.39 4.42 13.12
N MET A 296 6.18 4.02 12.11
CA MET A 296 5.86 4.25 10.70
C MET A 296 4.55 3.55 10.30
N ILE A 297 4.34 2.32 10.76
CA ILE A 297 3.11 1.54 10.51
C ILE A 297 1.91 2.18 11.23
N GLU A 298 2.06 2.56 12.48
CA GLU A 298 0.97 3.19 13.26
C GLU A 298 0.53 4.51 12.63
N ILE A 299 1.46 5.35 12.15
CA ILE A 299 1.12 6.59 11.43
C ILE A 299 0.37 6.29 10.13
N MET A 300 0.72 5.23 9.41
CA MET A 300 -0.02 4.79 8.22
C MET A 300 -1.43 4.36 8.59
N ASP A 301 -1.60 3.57 9.64
CA ASP A 301 -2.92 3.11 10.12
C ASP A 301 -3.80 4.28 10.59
N GLU A 302 -3.23 5.27 11.29
CA GLU A 302 -3.93 6.52 11.64
C GLU A 302 -4.48 7.23 10.39
N GLY A 303 -3.66 7.33 9.33
CA GLY A 303 -4.06 7.93 8.06
C GLY A 303 -5.17 7.15 7.35
N ILE A 304 -5.14 5.82 7.41
CA ILE A 304 -6.22 4.97 6.90
C ILE A 304 -7.51 5.20 7.70
N GLY A 305 -7.39 5.36 9.02
CA GLY A 305 -8.51 5.74 9.88
C GLY A 305 -9.15 7.08 9.47
N GLN A 306 -8.35 8.09 9.15
CA GLN A 306 -8.82 9.38 8.64
C GLN A 306 -9.55 9.24 7.30
N LEU A 307 -9.03 8.42 6.38
CA LEU A 307 -9.68 8.14 5.09
C LEU A 307 -11.04 7.47 5.28
N VAL A 308 -11.13 6.47 6.17
CA VAL A 308 -12.39 5.81 6.53
C VAL A 308 -13.39 6.78 7.15
N ALA A 309 -12.92 7.66 8.05
CA ALA A 309 -13.77 8.70 8.66
C ALA A 309 -14.32 9.66 7.60
N GLU A 310 -13.50 10.09 6.64
CA GLU A 310 -13.95 10.96 5.53
C GLU A 310 -14.98 10.26 4.64
N LEU A 311 -14.78 8.99 4.27
CA LEU A 311 -15.76 8.20 3.50
C LEU A 311 -17.11 8.16 4.20
N LYS A 312 -17.13 7.98 5.52
CA LYS A 312 -18.36 8.01 6.34
C LYS A 312 -18.98 9.39 6.36
N ALA A 313 -18.19 10.43 6.56
CA ALA A 313 -18.66 11.82 6.58
C ALA A 313 -19.29 12.25 5.25
N GLN A 314 -18.77 11.74 4.13
CA GLN A 314 -19.28 12.02 2.80
C GLN A 314 -20.42 11.07 2.35
N GLY A 315 -20.81 10.10 3.17
CA GLY A 315 -21.83 9.09 2.83
C GLY A 315 -21.40 8.15 1.71
N GLN A 316 -20.10 7.94 1.55
CA GLN A 316 -19.51 7.06 0.51
C GLN A 316 -19.12 5.68 1.05
N TRP A 317 -19.14 5.51 2.37
CA TRP A 317 -18.63 4.32 3.05
C TRP A 317 -19.29 3.01 2.62
N GLU A 318 -20.63 2.97 2.60
CA GLU A 318 -21.38 1.74 2.40
C GLU A 318 -21.08 1.09 1.04
N ASN A 319 -20.93 1.89 -0.01
CA ASN A 319 -20.65 1.38 -1.36
C ASN A 319 -19.19 1.65 -1.80
N THR A 320 -18.25 1.44 -0.90
CA THR A 320 -16.81 1.52 -1.18
C THR A 320 -16.14 0.19 -0.84
N LEU A 321 -15.55 -0.45 -1.85
CA LEU A 321 -14.62 -1.57 -1.66
C LEU A 321 -13.25 -1.02 -1.29
N ILE A 322 -12.68 -1.47 -0.17
CA ILE A 322 -11.31 -1.20 0.24
C ILE A 322 -10.52 -2.51 0.20
N LEU A 323 -9.41 -2.50 -0.55
CA LEU A 323 -8.42 -3.57 -0.58
C LEU A 323 -7.12 -3.05 0.04
N PHE A 324 -6.62 -3.70 1.08
CA PHE A 324 -5.32 -3.40 1.67
C PHE A 324 -4.37 -4.58 1.48
N LEU A 325 -3.17 -4.32 0.97
CA LEU A 325 -2.15 -5.34 0.69
C LEU A 325 -0.73 -4.77 0.82
N HIS A 326 0.28 -5.65 0.79
CA HIS A 326 1.70 -5.28 0.80
C HIS A 326 2.32 -5.53 -0.58
N ASP A 327 3.35 -4.75 -0.95
CA ASP A 327 4.03 -4.93 -2.25
C ASP A 327 5.07 -6.06 -2.25
N ASN A 328 5.61 -6.39 -1.10
CA ASN A 328 6.49 -7.56 -0.85
C ASN A 328 6.53 -7.82 0.66
N GLY A 329 7.20 -8.88 1.07
CA GLY A 329 7.48 -9.10 2.48
C GLY A 329 8.44 -8.09 3.07
N GLY A 330 8.64 -8.13 4.39
CA GLY A 330 9.58 -7.29 5.12
C GLY A 330 11.00 -7.38 4.55
N CYS A 331 11.75 -6.30 4.66
CA CYS A 331 13.00 -6.08 3.93
C CYS A 331 14.23 -6.32 4.80
N ALA A 332 15.10 -7.26 4.39
CA ALA A 332 16.34 -7.58 5.09
C ALA A 332 17.56 -6.77 4.63
N GLU A 333 17.36 -5.75 3.79
CA GLU A 333 18.45 -4.90 3.30
C GLU A 333 19.17 -4.20 4.45
N THR A 334 20.49 -3.99 4.29
CA THR A 334 21.37 -3.45 5.34
C THR A 334 21.74 -1.99 5.13
N ASN A 335 20.90 -1.25 4.39
CA ASN A 335 21.17 0.17 4.10
C ASN A 335 21.43 0.96 5.38
N GLY A 336 22.58 1.67 5.40
CA GLY A 336 23.00 2.49 6.54
C GLY A 336 23.45 1.73 7.78
N ARG A 337 23.60 0.40 7.73
CA ARG A 337 23.98 -0.47 8.87
C ARG A 337 25.44 -0.92 8.85
N THR A 338 26.29 -0.30 8.05
CA THR A 338 27.71 -0.66 7.91
C THR A 338 28.61 0.45 8.42
N GLY A 339 29.75 0.07 9.02
CA GLY A 339 30.73 0.99 9.57
C GLY A 339 30.29 1.66 10.89
N GLU A 340 31.19 2.41 11.48
CA GLU A 340 30.90 3.21 12.68
C GLU A 340 30.19 4.50 12.30
N GLY A 341 29.11 4.79 12.98
CA GLY A 341 28.35 6.00 12.78
C GLY A 341 29.00 7.22 13.44
N LYS A 342 28.85 8.37 12.82
CA LYS A 342 29.32 9.64 13.42
C LYS A 342 28.27 10.19 14.38
N PRO A 343 28.65 10.69 15.56
CA PRO A 343 27.75 11.40 16.45
C PRO A 343 27.11 12.61 15.74
N ARG A 344 25.93 13.00 16.19
CA ARG A 344 25.33 14.25 15.71
C ARG A 344 26.16 15.44 16.21
N ALA A 345 26.50 16.32 15.30
CA ALA A 345 27.14 17.59 15.67
C ALA A 345 26.22 18.44 16.57
N ALA A 346 26.77 19.43 17.25
CA ALA A 346 25.96 20.35 18.07
C ALA A 346 25.12 21.33 17.23
N GLN A 347 25.54 21.59 15.99
CA GLN A 347 24.91 22.53 15.06
C GLN A 347 25.00 22.00 13.62
N PRO A 348 24.09 22.41 12.71
CA PRO A 348 24.22 22.13 11.29
C PRO A 348 25.57 22.62 10.77
N SER A 349 26.22 21.81 9.93
CA SER A 349 27.56 22.11 9.40
C SER A 349 27.59 22.38 7.90
N LEU A 350 26.41 22.27 7.24
CA LEU A 350 26.28 22.53 5.81
C LEU A 350 25.28 23.69 5.57
N PRO A 351 25.40 24.41 4.45
CA PRO A 351 24.43 25.46 4.11
C PRO A 351 22.99 24.88 4.00
N PRO A 352 21.98 25.59 4.50
CA PRO A 352 20.60 25.15 4.35
C PRO A 352 20.19 25.10 2.86
N VAL A 353 19.37 24.11 2.51
CA VAL A 353 18.81 23.96 1.16
C VAL A 353 17.59 24.87 1.01
N PRO A 354 17.48 25.67 -0.07
CA PRO A 354 16.33 26.53 -0.31
C PRO A 354 15.00 25.78 -0.29
N LYS A 355 13.93 26.41 0.20
CA LYS A 355 12.60 25.78 0.32
C LYS A 355 12.03 25.33 -1.04
N GLU A 356 12.31 26.08 -2.10
CA GLU A 356 11.90 25.84 -3.48
C GLU A 356 12.73 24.75 -4.19
N ALA A 357 13.89 24.38 -3.66
CA ALA A 357 14.76 23.39 -4.29
C ALA A 357 14.07 22.03 -4.38
N LEU A 358 14.06 21.44 -5.57
CA LEU A 358 13.51 20.12 -5.82
C LEU A 358 14.50 19.04 -5.38
N ASN A 359 14.00 17.97 -4.78
CA ASN A 359 14.83 16.83 -4.41
C ASN A 359 14.69 15.69 -5.43
N PHE A 360 15.80 15.35 -6.10
CA PHE A 360 15.88 14.19 -7.01
C PHE A 360 16.78 13.07 -6.48
N VAL A 361 17.23 13.18 -5.22
CA VAL A 361 18.20 12.27 -4.62
C VAL A 361 17.54 11.45 -3.51
N ASN A 362 17.56 10.12 -3.63
CA ASN A 362 16.98 9.24 -2.60
C ASN A 362 17.65 9.39 -1.25
N ARG A 363 18.97 9.54 -1.28
CA ARG A 363 19.83 9.69 -0.11
C ARG A 363 20.56 11.01 -0.22
N PRO A 364 19.92 12.10 0.19
CA PRO A 364 20.53 13.42 0.15
C PRO A 364 21.75 13.48 1.10
N PRO A 365 22.74 14.34 0.85
CA PRO A 365 23.90 14.48 1.73
C PRO A 365 23.55 15.09 3.09
N GLN A 366 22.41 15.77 3.18
CA GLN A 366 21.99 16.55 4.34
C GLN A 366 20.47 16.71 4.40
N THR A 367 19.98 17.14 5.56
CA THR A 367 18.63 17.70 5.72
C THR A 367 18.54 19.12 5.15
N ARG A 368 17.33 19.66 4.97
CA ARG A 368 17.16 21.02 4.44
C ARG A 368 17.76 22.11 5.32
N ASP A 369 17.80 21.92 6.61
CA ASP A 369 18.39 22.84 7.59
C ASP A 369 19.89 22.63 7.80
N GLY A 370 20.55 21.81 6.96
CA GLY A 370 22.02 21.70 6.89
C GLY A 370 22.64 20.65 7.80
N TRP A 371 21.87 19.73 8.40
CA TRP A 371 22.45 18.59 9.12
C TRP A 371 22.98 17.56 8.13
N PRO A 372 24.24 17.14 8.23
CA PRO A 372 24.75 16.02 7.44
C PRO A 372 23.96 14.73 7.70
N LEU A 373 23.65 13.98 6.65
CA LEU A 373 22.99 12.69 6.77
C LEU A 373 23.94 11.68 7.43
N ARG A 374 23.45 10.98 8.45
CA ARG A 374 24.22 10.03 9.26
C ARG A 374 23.73 8.61 9.05
N GLN A 375 24.65 7.68 9.19
CA GLN A 375 24.44 6.23 9.08
C GLN A 375 25.55 5.49 9.81
N GLY A 376 25.45 4.20 9.94
CA GLY A 376 26.38 3.32 10.64
C GLY A 376 25.92 2.96 12.05
N TYR A 377 26.62 2.00 12.65
CA TYR A 377 26.34 1.60 14.01
C TYR A 377 26.56 2.76 14.99
N GLY A 378 25.73 2.83 16.03
CA GLY A 378 25.74 3.92 17.01
C GLY A 378 24.98 5.18 16.58
N VAL A 379 24.45 5.23 15.33
CA VAL A 379 23.50 6.28 14.92
C VAL A 379 22.08 5.80 15.16
N MET A 380 21.45 6.25 16.24
CA MET A 380 20.05 5.90 16.53
C MET A 380 19.13 6.38 15.41
N PRO A 381 18.36 5.48 14.76
CA PRO A 381 17.42 5.83 13.70
C PRO A 381 16.22 6.63 14.22
N GLY A 382 15.51 7.26 13.31
CA GLY A 382 14.25 7.95 13.57
C GLY A 382 14.23 9.41 13.09
N GLY A 383 15.35 10.14 13.24
CA GLY A 383 15.41 11.54 12.86
C GLY A 383 15.57 11.77 11.34
N PRO A 384 15.27 12.99 10.84
CA PRO A 384 15.39 13.34 9.42
C PRO A 384 16.83 13.27 8.91
N ASP A 385 17.81 13.35 9.79
CA ASP A 385 19.24 13.31 9.51
C ASP A 385 19.84 11.88 9.59
N THR A 386 18.99 10.83 9.61
CA THR A 386 19.43 9.44 9.67
C THR A 386 18.95 8.64 8.45
N TYR A 387 19.75 7.65 8.00
CA TYR A 387 19.40 6.82 6.84
C TYR A 387 19.78 5.37 7.10
N ILE A 388 18.88 4.62 7.71
CA ILE A 388 19.14 3.30 8.29
C ILE A 388 17.95 2.38 8.03
N ALA A 389 18.21 1.11 7.65
CA ALA A 389 17.20 0.05 7.55
C ALA A 389 17.09 -0.72 8.88
N TYR A 390 15.97 -1.43 9.09
CA TYR A 390 15.76 -2.17 10.36
C TYR A 390 16.47 -3.53 10.42
N GLY A 391 16.92 -4.06 9.30
CA GLY A 391 17.80 -5.22 9.25
C GLY A 391 17.12 -6.57 9.23
N ARG A 392 17.95 -7.61 9.04
CA ARG A 392 17.51 -8.97 8.76
C ARG A 392 16.80 -9.65 9.95
N GLY A 393 17.26 -9.42 11.17
CA GLY A 393 16.64 -10.02 12.36
C GLY A 393 15.17 -9.59 12.50
N TRP A 394 14.90 -8.31 12.36
CA TRP A 394 13.53 -7.78 12.40
C TRP A 394 12.71 -8.13 11.16
N ALA A 395 13.32 -8.20 9.97
CA ALA A 395 12.63 -8.68 8.78
C ALA A 395 12.12 -10.13 8.95
N ASN A 396 12.89 -10.99 9.64
CA ASN A 396 12.46 -12.35 9.98
C ASN A 396 11.29 -12.36 10.98
N VAL A 397 11.26 -11.45 11.94
CA VAL A 397 10.12 -11.26 12.85
C VAL A 397 8.89 -10.79 12.07
N SER A 398 9.03 -9.77 11.22
CA SER A 398 7.96 -9.23 10.40
C SER A 398 7.31 -10.27 9.47
N ASN A 399 8.11 -11.18 8.92
CA ASN A 399 7.64 -12.24 8.02
C ASN A 399 7.18 -13.53 8.71
N THR A 400 7.03 -13.54 10.05
CA THR A 400 6.53 -14.72 10.76
C THR A 400 5.26 -15.28 10.13
N PRO A 401 5.15 -16.59 9.88
CA PRO A 401 6.04 -17.69 10.26
C PRO A 401 7.11 -18.00 9.21
N PHE A 402 7.11 -17.31 8.09
CA PHE A 402 7.85 -17.64 6.89
C PHE A 402 9.35 -17.33 7.03
N ARG A 403 10.15 -17.97 6.17
CA ARG A 403 11.55 -17.65 5.98
C ARG A 403 11.73 -16.72 4.80
N GLU A 404 12.87 -16.07 4.71
CA GLU A 404 13.29 -15.12 3.69
C GLU A 404 12.44 -13.84 3.69
N TYR A 405 12.66 -12.98 2.70
CA TYR A 405 12.31 -11.58 2.73
C TYR A 405 12.03 -11.06 1.31
N LYS A 406 11.74 -9.80 1.18
CA LYS A 406 11.80 -9.06 -0.08
C LYS A 406 12.95 -9.57 -0.94
N HIS A 407 12.79 -9.66 -2.24
CA HIS A 407 13.65 -10.24 -3.29
C HIS A 407 13.61 -11.77 -3.42
N TRP A 408 13.11 -12.49 -2.44
CA TRP A 408 13.09 -13.95 -2.45
C TRP A 408 11.73 -14.49 -2.87
N VAL A 409 11.76 -15.56 -3.68
CA VAL A 409 10.53 -16.28 -4.13
C VAL A 409 9.99 -17.24 -3.07
N HIS A 410 10.47 -17.15 -1.82
CA HIS A 410 9.93 -17.84 -0.66
C HIS A 410 8.74 -17.07 -0.09
N GLU A 411 7.91 -17.75 0.70
CA GLU A 411 6.71 -17.18 1.32
C GLU A 411 6.97 -15.84 2.03
N GLY A 412 8.11 -15.69 2.74
CA GLY A 412 8.46 -14.43 3.40
C GLY A 412 8.73 -13.26 2.43
N GLY A 413 8.94 -13.55 1.15
CA GLY A 413 9.07 -12.52 0.10
C GLY A 413 7.78 -12.28 -0.67
N ILE A 414 7.02 -13.35 -0.98
CA ILE A 414 5.87 -13.29 -1.90
C ILE A 414 4.50 -13.33 -1.22
N SER A 415 4.37 -13.87 -0.01
CA SER A 415 3.10 -13.96 0.71
C SER A 415 2.80 -12.66 1.43
N SER A 416 1.67 -12.08 1.14
CA SER A 416 1.20 -10.85 1.78
C SER A 416 -0.21 -11.00 2.35
N PRO A 417 -0.56 -10.25 3.41
CA PRO A 417 -1.95 -10.03 3.76
C PRO A 417 -2.72 -9.40 2.62
N LEU A 418 -3.99 -9.82 2.43
CA LEU A 418 -4.97 -9.04 1.72
C LEU A 418 -6.20 -8.91 2.62
N ILE A 419 -6.61 -7.68 2.92
CA ILE A 419 -7.86 -7.35 3.58
C ILE A 419 -8.80 -6.77 2.54
N ALA A 420 -9.98 -7.37 2.35
CA ALA A 420 -11.05 -6.84 1.53
C ALA A 420 -12.24 -6.44 2.41
N HIS A 421 -12.66 -5.18 2.31
CA HIS A 421 -13.78 -4.65 3.08
C HIS A 421 -14.76 -3.90 2.16
N TRP A 422 -16.03 -4.29 2.17
CA TRP A 422 -17.08 -3.65 1.38
C TRP A 422 -18.45 -3.83 2.06
N PRO A 423 -18.91 -2.87 2.87
CA PRO A 423 -20.12 -3.03 3.68
C PRO A 423 -21.36 -3.47 2.89
N ALA A 424 -21.74 -2.74 1.84
CA ALA A 424 -22.92 -3.08 1.05
C ALA A 424 -22.79 -4.41 0.31
N GLY A 425 -21.59 -4.71 -0.24
CA GLY A 425 -21.35 -5.94 -0.97
C GLY A 425 -21.27 -7.18 -0.09
N MET A 426 -20.84 -7.01 1.18
CA MET A 426 -20.66 -8.10 2.14
C MET A 426 -21.81 -8.24 3.16
N ALA A 427 -22.80 -7.37 3.11
CA ALA A 427 -23.93 -7.34 4.06
C ALA A 427 -24.73 -8.66 4.19
N GLN A 428 -24.68 -9.52 3.18
CA GLN A 428 -25.30 -10.85 3.21
C GLN A 428 -24.45 -11.88 3.98
N LEU A 429 -23.15 -11.60 4.19
CA LEU A 429 -22.25 -12.50 4.91
C LEU A 429 -22.44 -12.41 6.42
N ASP A 430 -22.79 -11.23 6.94
CA ASP A 430 -22.98 -10.98 8.38
C ASP A 430 -24.16 -11.72 8.98
N LYS A 431 -25.16 -12.08 8.16
CA LYS A 431 -26.35 -12.81 8.61
C LYS A 431 -26.11 -14.30 8.86
N ALA A 432 -24.97 -14.83 8.43
CA ALA A 432 -24.68 -16.27 8.48
C ALA A 432 -23.67 -16.68 9.56
N ARG A 433 -23.04 -15.73 10.29
CA ARG A 433 -21.97 -16.04 11.25
C ARG A 433 -21.98 -15.11 12.46
N ASP A 434 -22.21 -15.69 13.64
CA ASP A 434 -21.80 -15.16 14.92
C ASP A 434 -20.27 -15.21 15.01
N GLY A 435 -19.59 -14.05 15.01
CA GLY A 435 -18.16 -14.06 15.26
C GLY A 435 -17.48 -12.71 15.05
N ALA A 436 -16.85 -12.19 16.11
CA ALA A 436 -16.15 -10.92 16.20
C ALA A 436 -14.84 -10.81 15.38
N ALA A 437 -14.48 -11.80 14.59
CA ALA A 437 -13.19 -11.88 13.90
C ALA A 437 -13.35 -12.10 12.41
N GLY A 438 -13.69 -11.15 11.58
CA GLY A 438 -13.76 -11.21 10.12
C GLY A 438 -13.49 -12.57 9.44
N ARG A 439 -14.04 -12.81 8.27
CA ARG A 439 -13.90 -14.11 7.58
C ARG A 439 -12.47 -14.34 7.09
N LEU A 440 -11.94 -15.54 7.23
CA LEU A 440 -10.71 -16.00 6.58
C LEU A 440 -11.01 -16.62 5.21
N CYS A 441 -10.20 -16.27 4.21
CA CYS A 441 -10.16 -16.90 2.90
C CYS A 441 -8.79 -17.57 2.72
N HIS A 442 -8.80 -18.89 2.53
CA HIS A 442 -7.57 -19.68 2.33
C HIS A 442 -7.30 -20.01 0.86
N GLU A 443 -8.14 -19.50 -0.05
CA GLU A 443 -7.95 -19.71 -1.49
C GLU A 443 -6.74 -18.91 -1.98
N PRO A 444 -5.78 -19.55 -2.67
CA PRO A 444 -4.66 -18.86 -3.28
C PRO A 444 -5.13 -17.80 -4.27
N SER A 445 -4.61 -16.60 -4.12
CA SER A 445 -4.95 -15.45 -4.94
C SER A 445 -3.70 -14.63 -5.23
N HIS A 446 -3.74 -13.79 -6.26
CA HIS A 446 -2.57 -13.05 -6.73
C HIS A 446 -2.89 -11.59 -7.09
N LEU A 447 -1.88 -10.74 -7.14
CA LEU A 447 -1.99 -9.33 -7.53
C LEU A 447 -2.76 -9.09 -8.83
N ILE A 448 -2.59 -9.97 -9.82
CA ILE A 448 -3.25 -9.87 -11.14
C ILE A 448 -4.78 -9.95 -11.02
N ASP A 449 -5.29 -10.57 -9.96
CA ASP A 449 -6.72 -10.73 -9.70
C ASP A 449 -7.40 -9.42 -9.30
N VAL A 450 -6.63 -8.45 -8.80
CA VAL A 450 -7.16 -7.15 -8.38
C VAL A 450 -7.71 -6.38 -9.58
N MET A 451 -7.00 -6.36 -10.71
CA MET A 451 -7.49 -5.75 -11.95
C MET A 451 -8.82 -6.38 -12.38
N ALA A 452 -8.86 -7.72 -12.48
CA ALA A 452 -10.06 -8.46 -12.87
C ALA A 452 -11.25 -8.17 -11.93
N THR A 453 -10.97 -8.05 -10.63
CA THR A 453 -11.98 -7.72 -9.59
C THR A 453 -12.51 -6.29 -9.77
N CYS A 454 -11.63 -5.32 -10.00
CA CYS A 454 -12.02 -3.93 -10.24
C CYS A 454 -12.91 -3.80 -11.48
N LEU A 455 -12.59 -4.53 -12.55
CA LEU A 455 -13.37 -4.51 -13.79
C LEU A 455 -14.75 -5.16 -13.62
N ASP A 456 -14.81 -6.32 -12.99
CA ASP A 456 -16.07 -7.03 -12.71
C ASP A 456 -17.02 -6.17 -11.87
N LEU A 457 -16.53 -5.59 -10.77
CA LEU A 457 -17.33 -4.75 -9.89
C LEU A 457 -17.65 -3.37 -10.51
N GLY A 458 -16.76 -2.84 -11.33
CA GLY A 458 -16.92 -1.57 -12.02
C GLY A 458 -17.75 -1.64 -13.29
N GLY A 459 -18.11 -2.84 -13.75
CA GLY A 459 -18.81 -3.04 -15.03
C GLY A 459 -17.97 -2.61 -16.24
N ALA A 460 -16.63 -2.66 -16.13
CA ALA A 460 -15.71 -2.24 -17.17
C ALA A 460 -15.26 -3.42 -18.04
N THR A 461 -15.08 -3.17 -19.32
CA THR A 461 -14.59 -4.18 -20.27
C THR A 461 -13.10 -4.01 -20.48
N TYR A 462 -12.33 -5.11 -20.34
CA TYR A 462 -10.90 -5.11 -20.65
C TYR A 462 -10.70 -4.95 -22.18
N PRO A 463 -9.92 -3.97 -22.65
CA PRO A 463 -9.82 -3.69 -24.08
C PRO A 463 -8.86 -4.67 -24.77
N THR A 464 -9.17 -5.04 -26.03
CA THR A 464 -8.26 -5.76 -26.91
C THR A 464 -7.29 -4.82 -27.65
N ARG A 465 -7.67 -3.53 -27.76
CA ARG A 465 -6.84 -2.46 -28.34
C ARG A 465 -7.01 -1.19 -27.50
N PHE A 466 -5.91 -0.48 -27.28
CA PHE A 466 -5.89 0.78 -26.56
C PHE A 466 -4.74 1.67 -27.05
N ASN A 467 -5.00 2.96 -27.30
CA ASN A 467 -4.00 3.91 -27.79
C ASN A 467 -3.19 3.41 -29.01
N GLY A 468 -3.84 2.69 -29.93
CA GLY A 468 -3.21 2.16 -31.13
C GLY A 468 -2.51 0.81 -30.99
N GLU A 469 -2.31 0.33 -29.76
CA GLU A 469 -1.63 -0.94 -29.47
C GLU A 469 -2.62 -2.10 -29.32
N THR A 470 -2.19 -3.30 -29.64
CA THR A 470 -2.87 -4.55 -29.25
C THR A 470 -2.49 -4.89 -27.81
N ILE A 471 -3.49 -5.00 -26.96
CA ILE A 471 -3.29 -5.18 -25.52
C ILE A 471 -3.10 -6.65 -25.18
N THR A 472 -2.12 -6.93 -24.32
CA THR A 472 -1.89 -8.28 -23.76
C THR A 472 -3.13 -8.73 -23.00
N PRO A 473 -3.67 -9.93 -23.24
CA PRO A 473 -4.86 -10.43 -22.55
C PRO A 473 -4.67 -10.44 -21.02
N LEU A 474 -5.76 -10.18 -20.31
CA LEU A 474 -5.79 -10.24 -18.84
C LEU A 474 -5.58 -11.68 -18.34
N GLU A 475 -4.74 -11.84 -17.34
CA GLU A 475 -4.42 -13.16 -16.74
C GLU A 475 -5.23 -13.45 -15.48
N GLY A 476 -5.55 -12.41 -14.69
CA GLY A 476 -6.22 -12.52 -13.38
C GLY A 476 -7.69 -12.90 -13.47
N ARG A 477 -8.23 -13.35 -12.34
CA ARG A 477 -9.65 -13.69 -12.15
C ARG A 477 -10.25 -12.82 -11.07
N SER A 478 -11.56 -12.51 -11.17
CA SER A 478 -12.24 -11.71 -10.15
C SER A 478 -12.31 -12.43 -8.81
N LEU A 479 -11.92 -11.73 -7.74
CA LEU A 479 -12.07 -12.18 -6.35
C LEU A 479 -13.49 -11.98 -5.80
N ARG A 480 -14.40 -11.38 -6.57
CA ARG A 480 -15.80 -11.13 -6.15
C ARG A 480 -16.50 -12.36 -5.60
N PRO A 481 -16.40 -13.58 -6.19
CA PRO A 481 -17.01 -14.77 -5.61
C PRO A 481 -16.49 -15.09 -4.20
N LEU A 482 -15.22 -14.81 -3.92
CA LEU A 482 -14.60 -15.02 -2.61
C LEU A 482 -15.08 -13.98 -1.58
N PHE A 483 -15.41 -12.77 -2.00
CA PHE A 483 -16.01 -11.74 -1.12
C PHE A 483 -17.45 -12.10 -0.73
N LEU A 484 -18.20 -12.73 -1.64
CA LEU A 484 -19.63 -13.00 -1.47
C LEU A 484 -19.94 -14.39 -0.87
N ALA A 485 -18.94 -15.09 -0.30
CA ALA A 485 -19.10 -16.43 0.28
C ALA A 485 -19.73 -17.49 -0.67
N GLN A 486 -19.62 -17.30 -1.96
CA GLN A 486 -19.94 -18.34 -2.95
C GLN A 486 -18.84 -19.42 -2.99
N ILE A 487 -18.18 -19.64 -1.83
CA ILE A 487 -17.12 -20.62 -1.66
C ILE A 487 -17.78 -21.99 -1.57
N GLY A 488 -17.58 -22.80 -2.57
CA GLY A 488 -18.03 -24.18 -2.53
C GLY A 488 -18.08 -24.89 -3.87
N ARG A 489 -17.73 -24.28 -4.98
CA ARG A 489 -17.65 -25.02 -6.26
C ARG A 489 -16.51 -24.47 -7.14
N ALA A 490 -15.44 -25.28 -7.16
CA ALA A 490 -14.63 -25.56 -8.31
C ALA A 490 -14.09 -24.35 -9.12
N HIS A 491 -12.92 -23.88 -8.74
CA HIS A 491 -11.98 -23.46 -9.75
C HIS A 491 -11.16 -24.72 -10.14
N VAL A 492 -11.70 -25.53 -11.03
CA VAL A 492 -10.98 -26.53 -11.81
C VAL A 492 -10.69 -25.90 -13.16
#